data_93d7d4d873609f98c81ff3d0fc2a65a0
#
_entry.id   93d7d4d873609f98c81ff3d0fc2a65a0
#
_cell.length_a   1.000
_cell.length_b   1.000
_cell.length_c   1.000
_cell.angle_alpha   90.00
_cell.angle_beta   90.00
_cell.angle_gamma   90.00
#
_symmetry.space_group_name_H-M   'P 1'
#
loop_
_entity.id
_entity.type
_entity.pdbx_description
1 polymer ?
#
loop_
_entity_poly.entity_id
_entity_poly.type
_entity_poly.pdbx_seq_one_letter_code
_entity_poly.pdbx_strand_id
1 'polypeptide(L)'
;MKPSNSSNQMICSKMFTDLNIRFPYSSIKNCCKTEDEATSLHDIKKYGLIETPGYLAKKADMLFLNELPKDACRSCIQTEPYSLFRTWNEWKDTFTDEQKRELYKSDHLQTFEFVLSSACDLKCIYCGSKDSTSWAKELGEDTNSVDEDWSNTVEYTLFEYLKQKEYVHDDYWFFFSGGEPTYNPKTLRYIQEIKKYVPNNKLNLVISTNINTKEKIFNRYLKEIQEDRNIKWTFDCSMDGIKEHCEAVRTSIVWDRAIENLKKLVLEPNVTIRISPTTNIYSLPQTFEFVSFFYNFLRKEYKKNRKTNISLSDLFNNNLAMEPEMSILYIPKHYASYFDDAIRFCKQKGMHNPAKHLINMKSLVGTKIDHAEPDAIKQKFNYFKLKRSEYNWDELFPHIQNIVNELNDLK
;
A
#
# COMPACT_ATOMS: atom_id res chain seq x y z
N MET A 1 8.77 -6.29 33.17
CA MET A 1 7.48 -6.83 33.65
C MET A 1 6.92 -7.71 32.55
N LYS A 2 6.71 -9.00 32.80
CA LYS A 2 6.02 -9.90 31.88
C LYS A 2 4.56 -9.43 31.77
N PRO A 3 3.96 -9.31 30.58
CA PRO A 3 2.56 -8.99 30.47
C PRO A 3 1.75 -10.16 31.09
N SER A 4 0.81 -9.78 31.96
CA SER A 4 -0.14 -10.68 32.60
C SER A 4 -0.90 -11.47 31.51
N ASN A 5 -1.01 -12.77 31.70
CA ASN A 5 -1.89 -13.67 30.97
C ASN A 5 -3.36 -13.26 31.11
N SER A 6 -3.81 -12.33 30.29
CA SER A 6 -5.22 -12.26 29.91
C SER A 6 -5.28 -12.77 28.48
N SER A 7 -5.94 -13.89 28.28
CA SER A 7 -6.23 -14.50 26.99
C SER A 7 -7.19 -13.64 26.17
N ASN A 8 -6.77 -12.44 25.80
CA ASN A 8 -7.51 -11.62 24.86
C ASN A 8 -7.30 -12.23 23.48
N GLN A 9 -8.36 -12.79 22.96
CA GLN A 9 -8.45 -13.34 21.63
C GLN A 9 -8.16 -12.24 20.60
N MET A 10 -7.04 -12.34 19.89
CA MET A 10 -6.67 -11.37 18.85
C MET A 10 -7.27 -11.80 17.51
N ILE A 11 -8.40 -11.21 17.12
CA ILE A 11 -9.04 -11.46 15.82
C ILE A 11 -8.88 -10.22 14.96
N CYS A 12 -8.19 -10.36 13.83
CA CYS A 12 -8.07 -9.30 12.83
C CYS A 12 -9.24 -9.37 11.85
N SER A 13 -10.04 -8.29 11.76
CA SER A 13 -11.21 -8.20 10.87
C SER A 13 -10.86 -8.48 9.41
N LYS A 14 -9.68 -8.05 8.95
CA LYS A 14 -9.20 -8.22 7.58
C LYS A 14 -9.21 -9.68 7.09
N MET A 15 -9.06 -10.62 8.01
CA MET A 15 -9.12 -12.06 7.70
C MET A 15 -10.52 -12.51 7.22
N PHE A 16 -11.56 -11.73 7.52
CA PHE A 16 -12.96 -12.07 7.26
C PHE A 16 -13.62 -11.10 6.26
N THR A 17 -13.20 -9.85 6.26
CA THR A 17 -13.82 -8.77 5.48
C THR A 17 -13.13 -8.50 4.15
N ASP A 18 -11.94 -9.07 3.91
CA ASP A 18 -11.14 -8.76 2.74
C ASP A 18 -10.96 -9.96 1.81
N LEU A 19 -10.97 -9.66 0.51
CA LEU A 19 -10.57 -10.55 -0.57
C LEU A 19 -9.49 -9.85 -1.40
N ASN A 20 -8.29 -10.41 -1.43
CA ASN A 20 -7.19 -9.90 -2.21
C ASN A 20 -6.87 -10.88 -3.35
N ILE A 21 -6.93 -10.42 -4.59
CA ILE A 21 -6.69 -11.22 -5.80
C ILE A 21 -5.46 -10.66 -6.51
N ARG A 22 -4.41 -11.48 -6.62
CA ARG A 22 -3.15 -11.11 -7.23
C ARG A 22 -2.88 -11.92 -8.48
N PHE A 23 -3.26 -11.41 -9.63
CA PHE A 23 -3.18 -12.10 -10.93
C PHE A 23 -1.75 -12.52 -11.30
N PRO A 24 -0.69 -11.68 -11.13
CA PRO A 24 0.67 -12.08 -11.44
C PRO A 24 1.21 -13.25 -10.59
N TYR A 25 0.56 -13.55 -9.49
CA TYR A 25 0.97 -14.60 -8.55
C TYR A 25 -0.02 -15.77 -8.51
N SER A 26 -1.08 -15.74 -9.32
CA SER A 26 -2.20 -16.70 -9.27
C SER A 26 -2.69 -16.95 -7.83
N SER A 27 -2.80 -15.89 -7.04
CA SER A 27 -3.02 -15.96 -5.59
C SER A 27 -4.32 -15.28 -5.17
N ILE A 28 -5.07 -15.95 -4.27
CA ILE A 28 -6.26 -15.41 -3.61
C ILE A 28 -6.00 -15.45 -2.09
N LYS A 29 -6.12 -14.28 -1.44
CA LYS A 29 -5.78 -14.10 -0.03
C LYS A 29 -6.88 -13.41 0.75
N ASN A 30 -6.88 -13.62 2.06
CA ASN A 30 -7.78 -12.95 3.00
C ASN A 30 -7.32 -11.52 3.35
N CYS A 31 -6.04 -11.18 3.10
CA CYS A 31 -5.48 -9.88 3.49
C CYS A 31 -4.28 -9.54 2.62
N CYS A 32 -4.10 -8.27 2.29
CA CYS A 32 -2.96 -7.77 1.49
C CYS A 32 -1.58 -8.03 2.15
N LYS A 33 -1.54 -8.21 3.47
CA LYS A 33 -0.30 -8.47 4.23
C LYS A 33 0.07 -9.95 4.36
N THR A 34 -0.81 -10.87 3.95
CA THR A 34 -0.47 -12.31 3.91
C THR A 34 0.47 -12.61 2.75
N GLU A 35 1.30 -13.65 2.91
CA GLU A 35 2.20 -14.07 1.84
C GLU A 35 1.42 -14.58 0.61
N ASP A 36 2.06 -14.50 -0.56
CA ASP A 36 1.47 -14.99 -1.80
C ASP A 36 1.67 -16.51 -1.90
N GLU A 37 0.55 -17.22 -1.85
CA GLU A 37 0.48 -18.65 -2.13
C GLU A 37 -0.40 -18.85 -3.36
N ALA A 38 0.09 -19.62 -4.33
CA ALA A 38 -0.69 -19.92 -5.52
C ALA A 38 -1.99 -20.67 -5.15
N THR A 39 -3.12 -20.17 -5.62
CA THR A 39 -4.43 -20.84 -5.47
C THR A 39 -4.71 -21.65 -6.71
N SER A 40 -4.95 -22.96 -6.56
CA SER A 40 -5.11 -23.85 -7.70
C SER A 40 -6.39 -23.52 -8.49
N LEU A 41 -6.31 -23.66 -9.82
CA LEU A 41 -7.47 -23.50 -10.70
C LEU A 41 -8.57 -24.51 -10.38
N HIS A 42 -8.18 -25.74 -9.94
CA HIS A 42 -9.10 -26.78 -9.52
C HIS A 42 -9.93 -26.32 -8.31
N ASP A 43 -9.27 -25.73 -7.30
CA ASP A 43 -9.95 -25.26 -6.08
C ASP A 43 -10.92 -24.13 -6.38
N ILE A 44 -10.52 -23.19 -7.26
CA ILE A 44 -11.40 -22.07 -7.66
C ILE A 44 -12.65 -22.60 -8.36
N LYS A 45 -12.49 -23.54 -9.31
CA LYS A 45 -13.63 -24.17 -10.01
C LYS A 45 -14.54 -24.95 -9.10
N LYS A 46 -13.98 -25.58 -8.06
CA LYS A 46 -14.75 -26.45 -7.14
C LYS A 46 -15.40 -25.68 -5.99
N TYR A 47 -14.70 -24.70 -5.43
CA TYR A 47 -15.09 -24.03 -4.19
C TYR A 47 -15.37 -22.54 -4.34
N GLY A 48 -15.16 -21.95 -5.52
CA GLY A 48 -15.25 -20.49 -5.70
C GLY A 48 -14.04 -19.75 -5.12
N LEU A 49 -14.20 -18.44 -4.85
CA LEU A 49 -13.08 -17.58 -4.44
C LEU A 49 -12.79 -17.66 -2.93
N ILE A 50 -13.83 -17.74 -2.10
CA ILE A 50 -13.77 -17.53 -0.65
C ILE A 50 -13.91 -18.82 0.17
N GLU A 51 -14.11 -19.94 -0.50
CA GLU A 51 -14.26 -21.26 0.14
C GLU A 51 -13.11 -22.22 -0.25
N THR A 52 -12.05 -21.72 -0.90
CA THR A 52 -10.88 -22.55 -1.17
C THR A 52 -10.24 -23.02 0.15
N PRO A 53 -9.67 -24.24 0.20
CA PRO A 53 -9.10 -24.78 1.42
C PRO A 53 -8.07 -23.84 2.08
N GLY A 54 -7.18 -23.22 1.30
CA GLY A 54 -6.17 -22.27 1.81
C GLY A 54 -6.79 -21.01 2.39
N TYR A 55 -7.86 -20.49 1.78
CA TYR A 55 -8.58 -19.32 2.29
C TYR A 55 -9.27 -19.62 3.62
N LEU A 56 -9.96 -20.77 3.72
CA LEU A 56 -10.67 -21.18 4.93
C LEU A 56 -9.73 -21.58 6.07
N ALA A 57 -8.58 -22.20 5.77
CA ALA A 57 -7.61 -22.58 6.79
C ALA A 57 -7.12 -21.35 7.58
N LYS A 58 -6.80 -20.24 6.90
CA LYS A 58 -6.36 -18.99 7.55
C LYS A 58 -7.44 -18.38 8.46
N LYS A 59 -8.72 -18.48 8.05
CA LYS A 59 -9.86 -18.07 8.90
C LYS A 59 -9.97 -18.96 10.14
N ALA A 60 -9.84 -20.28 9.96
CA ALA A 60 -9.92 -21.25 11.06
C ALA A 60 -8.80 -21.04 12.09
N ASP A 61 -7.57 -20.86 11.63
CA ASP A 61 -6.41 -20.62 12.50
C ASP A 61 -6.62 -19.35 13.36
N MET A 62 -7.09 -18.29 12.76
CA MET A 62 -7.38 -17.03 13.46
C MET A 62 -8.46 -17.20 14.53
N LEU A 63 -9.52 -18.00 14.27
CA LEU A 63 -10.68 -18.13 15.16
C LEU A 63 -10.45 -19.16 16.28
N PHE A 64 -9.82 -20.30 15.96
CA PHE A 64 -9.85 -21.47 16.83
C PHE A 64 -8.51 -21.75 17.51
N LEU A 65 -7.39 -21.29 16.95
CA LEU A 65 -6.08 -21.42 17.62
C LEU A 65 -5.79 -20.29 18.60
N ASN A 66 -6.60 -19.21 18.60
CA ASN A 66 -6.37 -17.99 19.39
C ASN A 66 -4.99 -17.35 19.16
N GLU A 67 -4.40 -17.59 18.00
CA GLU A 67 -3.09 -17.07 17.60
C GLU A 67 -3.21 -16.44 16.21
N LEU A 68 -2.38 -15.43 15.96
CA LEU A 68 -2.20 -14.95 14.59
C LEU A 68 -1.55 -16.05 13.76
N PRO A 69 -2.13 -16.45 12.60
CA PRO A 69 -1.48 -17.39 11.70
C PRO A 69 -0.07 -16.91 11.35
N LYS A 70 0.97 -17.61 11.85
CA LYS A 70 2.36 -17.12 11.80
C LYS A 70 2.83 -16.86 10.37
N ASP A 71 2.48 -17.74 9.46
CA ASP A 71 2.87 -17.60 8.05
C ASP A 71 2.04 -16.49 7.37
N ALA A 72 0.74 -16.49 7.56
CA ALA A 72 -0.16 -15.50 6.96
C ALA A 72 0.04 -14.08 7.52
N CYS A 73 0.33 -13.94 8.82
CA CYS A 73 0.46 -12.65 9.50
C CYS A 73 1.91 -12.23 9.76
N ARG A 74 2.88 -12.87 9.12
CA ARG A 74 4.32 -12.65 9.33
C ARG A 74 4.73 -11.17 9.28
N SER A 75 4.25 -10.43 8.29
CA SER A 75 4.56 -9.00 8.12
C SER A 75 4.08 -8.15 9.31
N CYS A 76 2.88 -8.45 9.86
CA CYS A 76 2.37 -7.77 11.04
C CYS A 76 3.14 -8.18 12.30
N ILE A 77 3.42 -9.48 12.46
CA ILE A 77 4.16 -10.03 13.62
C ILE A 77 5.57 -9.44 13.68
N GLN A 78 6.26 -9.32 12.55
CA GLN A 78 7.60 -8.76 12.49
C GLN A 78 7.69 -7.28 12.87
N THR A 79 6.59 -6.54 12.77
CA THR A 79 6.49 -5.13 13.13
C THR A 79 5.81 -4.90 14.47
N GLU A 80 5.47 -5.96 15.24
CA GLU A 80 4.96 -5.83 16.61
C GLU A 80 6.04 -5.27 17.57
N PRO A 81 5.64 -4.46 18.55
CA PRO A 81 4.27 -4.02 18.89
C PRO A 81 3.78 -2.82 18.07
N TYR A 82 4.46 -2.46 17.01
CA TYR A 82 4.26 -1.23 16.25
C TYR A 82 3.35 -1.38 15.02
N SER A 83 2.73 -2.56 14.82
CA SER A 83 1.83 -2.80 13.70
C SER A 83 0.52 -2.03 13.84
N LEU A 84 0.49 -0.78 13.36
CA LEU A 84 -0.73 0.03 13.32
C LEU A 84 -1.80 -0.62 12.44
N PHE A 85 -1.39 -1.27 11.35
CA PHE A 85 -2.33 -1.94 10.45
C PHE A 85 -3.15 -2.99 11.19
N ARG A 86 -2.51 -3.89 11.95
CA ARG A 86 -3.19 -4.91 12.75
C ARG A 86 -4.03 -4.27 13.86
N THR A 87 -3.46 -3.35 14.64
CA THR A 87 -4.14 -2.69 15.77
C THR A 87 -5.43 -1.99 15.34
N TRP A 88 -5.45 -1.39 14.15
CA TRP A 88 -6.65 -0.71 13.64
C TRP A 88 -7.72 -1.67 13.12
N ASN A 89 -7.32 -2.90 12.76
CA ASN A 89 -8.23 -3.92 12.22
C ASN A 89 -8.53 -5.03 13.24
N GLU A 90 -8.11 -4.86 14.49
CA GLU A 90 -8.39 -5.83 15.56
C GLU A 90 -9.81 -5.65 16.07
N TRP A 91 -10.58 -6.73 16.05
CA TRP A 91 -11.84 -6.79 16.78
C TRP A 91 -11.57 -7.00 18.26
N LYS A 92 -12.09 -6.13 19.11
CA LYS A 92 -11.89 -6.16 20.56
C LYS A 92 -12.95 -6.99 21.29
N ASP A 93 -13.95 -7.46 20.56
CA ASP A 93 -15.05 -8.23 21.11
C ASP A 93 -14.62 -9.67 21.42
N THR A 94 -15.18 -10.23 22.49
CA THR A 94 -15.01 -11.64 22.82
C THR A 94 -16.09 -12.42 22.11
N PHE A 95 -15.72 -13.36 21.23
CA PHE A 95 -16.67 -14.17 20.47
C PHE A 95 -16.90 -15.51 21.17
N THR A 96 -18.17 -15.92 21.30
CA THR A 96 -18.54 -17.27 21.68
C THR A 96 -18.18 -18.27 20.57
N ASP A 97 -18.12 -19.55 20.87
CA ASP A 97 -17.84 -20.57 19.85
C ASP A 97 -18.91 -20.63 18.75
N GLU A 98 -20.15 -20.27 19.06
CA GLU A 98 -21.23 -20.17 18.09
C GLU A 98 -21.02 -18.97 17.16
N GLN A 99 -20.70 -17.82 17.71
CA GLN A 99 -20.36 -16.61 16.93
C GLN A 99 -19.12 -16.82 16.04
N LYS A 100 -18.11 -17.56 16.52
CA LYS A 100 -16.95 -17.96 15.71
C LYS A 100 -17.33 -18.84 14.53
N ARG A 101 -18.21 -19.83 14.75
CA ARG A 101 -18.71 -20.71 13.68
C ARG A 101 -19.52 -19.92 12.65
N GLU A 102 -20.33 -18.98 13.09
CA GLU A 102 -21.08 -18.07 12.20
C GLU A 102 -20.13 -17.22 11.40
N LEU A 103 -19.14 -16.56 12.05
CA LEU A 103 -18.12 -15.74 11.40
C LEU A 103 -17.27 -16.53 10.39
N TYR A 104 -17.02 -17.81 10.67
CA TYR A 104 -16.31 -18.71 9.75
C TYR A 104 -17.10 -18.99 8.47
N LYS A 105 -18.41 -19.22 8.60
CA LYS A 105 -19.31 -19.64 7.51
C LYS A 105 -19.85 -18.50 6.69
N SER A 106 -20.04 -17.34 7.31
CA SER A 106 -20.74 -16.22 6.66
C SER A 106 -19.82 -15.41 5.75
N ASP A 107 -20.42 -14.80 4.74
CA ASP A 107 -19.78 -13.83 3.85
C ASP A 107 -19.84 -12.43 4.46
N HIS A 108 -18.70 -11.98 4.96
CA HIS A 108 -18.53 -10.63 5.51
C HIS A 108 -17.71 -9.72 4.61
N LEU A 109 -17.48 -10.10 3.34
CA LEU A 109 -16.63 -9.34 2.45
C LEU A 109 -17.17 -7.93 2.17
N GLN A 110 -16.33 -6.95 2.46
CA GLN A 110 -16.56 -5.53 2.23
C GLN A 110 -15.41 -4.90 1.44
N THR A 111 -14.23 -5.52 1.45
CA THR A 111 -13.01 -5.02 0.82
C THR A 111 -12.51 -6.01 -0.22
N PHE A 112 -12.31 -5.51 -1.41
CA PHE A 112 -11.76 -6.26 -2.55
C PHE A 112 -10.51 -5.55 -3.03
N GLU A 113 -9.38 -6.25 -3.06
CA GLU A 113 -8.13 -5.68 -3.57
C GLU A 113 -7.65 -6.48 -4.79
N PHE A 114 -7.27 -5.78 -5.84
CA PHE A 114 -6.83 -6.34 -7.10
C PHE A 114 -5.43 -5.87 -7.46
N VAL A 115 -4.53 -6.83 -7.63
CA VAL A 115 -3.26 -6.67 -8.32
C VAL A 115 -3.41 -7.29 -9.70
N LEU A 116 -3.80 -6.47 -10.69
CA LEU A 116 -4.16 -6.98 -12.03
C LEU A 116 -2.94 -7.33 -12.89
N SER A 117 -1.79 -6.71 -12.67
CA SER A 117 -0.53 -6.99 -13.38
C SER A 117 0.66 -6.33 -12.68
N SER A 118 1.87 -6.73 -13.10
CA SER A 118 3.13 -6.05 -12.76
C SER A 118 3.50 -4.93 -13.74
N ALA A 119 2.60 -4.56 -14.67
CA ALA A 119 2.86 -3.49 -15.64
C ALA A 119 3.05 -2.15 -14.92
N CYS A 120 4.25 -1.59 -15.02
CA CYS A 120 4.61 -0.32 -14.39
C CYS A 120 5.66 0.40 -15.24
N ASP A 121 5.51 1.72 -15.36
CA ASP A 121 6.43 2.60 -16.09
C ASP A 121 7.59 3.10 -15.22
N LEU A 122 7.56 2.86 -13.90
CA LEU A 122 8.60 3.31 -12.97
C LEU A 122 9.53 2.18 -12.52
N LYS A 123 10.71 2.60 -12.02
CA LYS A 123 11.74 1.75 -11.41
C LYS A 123 12.09 2.30 -10.02
N CYS A 124 11.12 2.33 -9.11
CA CYS A 124 11.33 2.79 -7.74
C CYS A 124 12.44 1.95 -7.08
N ILE A 125 13.33 2.60 -6.29
CA ILE A 125 14.54 1.96 -5.77
C ILE A 125 14.29 0.75 -4.86
N TYR A 126 13.13 0.69 -4.20
CA TYR A 126 12.69 -0.39 -3.30
C TYR A 126 11.74 -1.38 -3.98
N CYS A 127 11.54 -1.27 -5.29
CA CYS A 127 10.73 -2.22 -6.07
C CYS A 127 11.64 -3.21 -6.81
N GLY A 128 11.08 -4.27 -7.36
CA GLY A 128 11.80 -5.30 -8.09
C GLY A 128 11.15 -5.70 -9.41
N SER A 129 11.79 -6.62 -10.12
CA SER A 129 11.32 -7.18 -11.41
C SER A 129 9.96 -7.86 -11.30
N LYS A 130 9.64 -8.46 -10.15
CA LYS A 130 8.35 -9.14 -9.93
C LYS A 130 7.16 -8.18 -9.98
N ASP A 131 7.35 -6.93 -9.54
CA ASP A 131 6.30 -5.94 -9.38
C ASP A 131 6.39 -4.77 -10.38
N SER A 132 7.43 -4.75 -11.25
CA SER A 132 7.60 -3.72 -12.28
C SER A 132 8.23 -4.27 -13.55
N THR A 133 7.49 -4.15 -14.66
CA THR A 133 7.99 -4.48 -16.00
C THR A 133 9.18 -3.62 -16.43
N SER A 134 9.28 -2.38 -15.95
CA SER A 134 10.44 -1.51 -16.21
C SER A 134 11.70 -2.00 -15.47
N TRP A 135 11.55 -2.53 -14.24
CA TRP A 135 12.64 -3.18 -13.52
C TRP A 135 13.08 -4.48 -14.21
N ALA A 136 12.11 -5.35 -14.57
CA ALA A 136 12.42 -6.60 -15.26
C ALA A 136 13.23 -6.35 -16.53
N LYS A 137 12.83 -5.37 -17.35
CA LYS A 137 13.56 -4.95 -18.53
C LYS A 137 14.98 -4.46 -18.22
N GLU A 138 15.20 -3.70 -17.14
CA GLU A 138 16.53 -3.22 -16.75
C GLU A 138 17.46 -4.36 -16.32
N LEU A 139 16.91 -5.34 -15.61
CA LEU A 139 17.67 -6.48 -15.09
C LEU A 139 17.81 -7.63 -16.11
N GLY A 140 17.11 -7.59 -17.24
CA GLY A 140 17.04 -8.69 -18.19
C GLY A 140 16.30 -9.92 -17.63
N GLU A 141 15.36 -9.69 -16.71
CA GLU A 141 14.55 -10.70 -16.03
C GLU A 141 13.13 -10.73 -16.60
N ASP A 142 12.47 -11.86 -16.46
CA ASP A 142 11.05 -11.96 -16.78
C ASP A 142 10.18 -11.44 -15.63
N THR A 143 9.10 -10.76 -15.97
CA THR A 143 8.03 -10.50 -15.02
C THR A 143 7.23 -11.76 -14.79
N ASN A 144 6.54 -11.84 -13.64
CA ASN A 144 5.54 -12.88 -13.44
C ASN A 144 4.50 -12.78 -14.55
N SER A 145 4.39 -13.83 -15.39
CA SER A 145 3.36 -13.95 -16.40
C SER A 145 2.02 -14.27 -15.73
N VAL A 146 0.97 -13.58 -16.17
CA VAL A 146 -0.39 -13.92 -15.74
C VAL A 146 -0.83 -15.20 -16.45
N ASP A 147 -1.17 -16.24 -15.69
CA ASP A 147 -1.83 -17.43 -16.23
C ASP A 147 -3.22 -17.06 -16.78
N GLU A 148 -3.43 -17.22 -18.08
CA GLU A 148 -4.66 -16.78 -18.72
C GLU A 148 -5.88 -17.61 -18.30
N ASP A 149 -5.74 -18.93 -18.16
CA ASP A 149 -6.84 -19.80 -17.75
C ASP A 149 -7.27 -19.52 -16.32
N TRP A 150 -6.28 -19.33 -15.44
CA TRP A 150 -6.51 -18.93 -14.08
C TRP A 150 -7.19 -17.56 -14.02
N SER A 151 -6.65 -16.59 -14.75
CA SER A 151 -7.16 -15.22 -14.79
C SER A 151 -8.61 -15.16 -15.26
N ASN A 152 -8.93 -15.84 -16.37
CA ASN A 152 -10.28 -15.87 -16.92
C ASN A 152 -11.28 -16.55 -15.97
N THR A 153 -10.87 -17.64 -15.32
CA THR A 153 -11.72 -18.35 -14.36
C THR A 153 -11.99 -17.49 -13.13
N VAL A 154 -10.95 -16.83 -12.58
CA VAL A 154 -11.10 -15.95 -11.41
C VAL A 154 -11.97 -14.73 -11.76
N GLU A 155 -11.75 -14.11 -12.90
CA GLU A 155 -12.55 -12.97 -13.36
C GLU A 155 -14.03 -13.34 -13.50
N TYR A 156 -14.32 -14.45 -14.17
CA TYR A 156 -15.69 -14.96 -14.30
C TYR A 156 -16.33 -15.22 -12.93
N THR A 157 -15.62 -15.96 -12.05
CA THR A 157 -16.12 -16.30 -10.71
C THR A 157 -16.33 -15.07 -9.83
N LEU A 158 -15.45 -14.07 -9.94
CA LEU A 158 -15.57 -12.81 -9.23
C LEU A 158 -16.83 -12.04 -9.63
N PHE A 159 -17.07 -11.88 -10.93
CA PHE A 159 -18.23 -11.10 -11.38
C PHE A 159 -19.54 -11.83 -11.14
N GLU A 160 -19.57 -13.16 -11.24
CA GLU A 160 -20.75 -13.93 -10.81
C GLU A 160 -21.00 -13.82 -9.31
N TYR A 161 -19.92 -13.85 -8.49
CA TYR A 161 -20.02 -13.60 -7.05
C TYR A 161 -20.57 -12.19 -6.75
N LEU A 162 -20.03 -11.14 -7.36
CA LEU A 162 -20.50 -9.76 -7.14
C LEU A 162 -21.95 -9.56 -7.59
N LYS A 163 -22.38 -10.22 -8.64
CA LYS A 163 -23.76 -10.19 -9.15
C LYS A 163 -24.76 -10.83 -8.17
N GLN A 164 -24.35 -11.87 -7.46
CA GLN A 164 -25.20 -12.64 -6.54
C GLN A 164 -25.13 -12.11 -5.10
N LYS A 165 -24.10 -11.30 -4.79
CA LYS A 165 -23.86 -10.79 -3.43
C LYS A 165 -24.97 -9.83 -2.98
N GLU A 166 -25.44 -10.03 -1.75
CA GLU A 166 -26.27 -9.05 -1.06
C GLU A 166 -25.39 -7.93 -0.48
N TYR A 167 -25.71 -6.70 -0.84
CA TYR A 167 -24.96 -5.51 -0.41
C TYR A 167 -25.60 -4.91 0.85
N VAL A 168 -25.41 -5.59 1.99
CA VAL A 168 -26.02 -5.25 3.29
C VAL A 168 -25.31 -4.11 4.02
N HIS A 169 -24.00 -3.92 3.74
CA HIS A 169 -23.20 -2.86 4.37
C HIS A 169 -23.39 -1.51 3.67
N ASP A 170 -23.06 -0.43 4.37
CA ASP A 170 -23.14 0.92 3.85
C ASP A 170 -22.01 1.26 2.87
N ASP A 171 -20.84 0.66 3.04
CA ASP A 171 -19.66 0.90 2.24
C ASP A 171 -19.00 -0.41 1.79
N TYR A 172 -18.65 -0.47 0.50
CA TYR A 172 -17.84 -1.51 -0.11
C TYR A 172 -16.60 -0.88 -0.76
N TRP A 173 -15.43 -1.45 -0.51
CA TRP A 173 -14.16 -0.91 -0.92
C TRP A 173 -13.50 -1.78 -1.97
N PHE A 174 -13.13 -1.18 -3.09
CA PHE A 174 -12.43 -1.84 -4.19
C PHE A 174 -11.09 -1.15 -4.44
N PHE A 175 -10.02 -1.83 -4.06
CA PHE A 175 -8.65 -1.34 -4.18
C PHE A 175 -8.01 -1.88 -5.44
N PHE A 176 -7.35 -1.00 -6.18
CA PHE A 176 -6.52 -1.36 -7.32
C PHE A 176 -5.08 -0.98 -6.98
N SER A 177 -4.20 -2.00 -6.93
CA SER A 177 -2.79 -1.89 -6.57
C SER A 177 -1.93 -2.74 -7.52
N GLY A 178 -0.67 -2.95 -7.17
CA GLY A 178 0.29 -3.70 -7.98
C GLY A 178 1.19 -2.80 -8.79
N GLY A 179 1.61 -3.16 -10.00
CA GLY A 179 2.50 -2.33 -10.81
C GLY A 179 2.05 -0.86 -10.87
N GLU A 180 1.41 -0.43 -11.94
CA GLU A 180 0.72 0.88 -11.99
C GLU A 180 -0.71 0.65 -12.51
N PRO A 181 -1.74 0.74 -11.65
CA PRO A 181 -3.12 0.50 -12.06
C PRO A 181 -3.62 1.41 -13.17
N THR A 182 -3.20 2.69 -13.17
CA THR A 182 -3.63 3.63 -14.20
C THR A 182 -2.96 3.38 -15.56
N TYR A 183 -1.85 2.65 -15.57
CA TYR A 183 -1.17 2.21 -16.79
C TYR A 183 -1.82 0.95 -17.38
N ASN A 184 -2.52 0.16 -16.57
CA ASN A 184 -3.17 -1.08 -16.98
C ASN A 184 -4.61 -0.83 -17.50
N PRO A 185 -4.91 -1.13 -18.79
CA PRO A 185 -6.25 -0.91 -19.34
C PRO A 185 -7.34 -1.77 -18.68
N LYS A 186 -6.98 -2.90 -18.07
CA LYS A 186 -7.93 -3.75 -17.33
C LYS A 186 -8.55 -3.03 -16.12
N THR A 187 -7.84 -2.09 -15.50
CA THR A 187 -8.35 -1.38 -14.31
C THR A 187 -9.67 -0.68 -14.58
N LEU A 188 -9.75 0.14 -15.63
CA LEU A 188 -11.00 0.81 -15.99
C LEU A 188 -12.11 -0.18 -16.36
N ARG A 189 -11.77 -1.26 -17.07
CA ARG A 189 -12.76 -2.32 -17.39
C ARG A 189 -13.32 -2.95 -16.11
N TYR A 190 -12.48 -3.26 -15.12
CA TYR A 190 -12.92 -3.80 -13.83
C TYR A 190 -13.83 -2.82 -13.10
N ILE A 191 -13.47 -1.55 -13.05
CA ILE A 191 -14.31 -0.50 -12.46
C ILE A 191 -15.70 -0.46 -13.12
N GLN A 192 -15.75 -0.48 -14.45
CA GLN A 192 -17.00 -0.47 -15.20
C GLN A 192 -17.85 -1.74 -14.98
N GLU A 193 -17.21 -2.92 -14.84
CA GLU A 193 -17.95 -4.15 -14.49
C GLU A 193 -18.49 -4.08 -13.05
N ILE A 194 -17.67 -3.68 -12.08
CA ILE A 194 -18.07 -3.53 -10.66
C ILE A 194 -19.29 -2.60 -10.51
N LYS A 195 -19.30 -1.47 -11.22
CA LYS A 195 -20.40 -0.51 -11.23
C LYS A 195 -21.76 -1.09 -11.70
N LYS A 196 -21.76 -2.23 -12.41
CA LYS A 196 -23.00 -2.91 -12.83
C LYS A 196 -23.70 -3.64 -11.69
N TYR A 197 -22.95 -4.04 -10.67
CA TYR A 197 -23.44 -4.91 -9.60
C TYR A 197 -23.49 -4.22 -8.23
N VAL A 198 -22.50 -3.39 -7.92
CA VAL A 198 -22.41 -2.69 -6.63
C VAL A 198 -23.20 -1.37 -6.69
N PRO A 199 -24.10 -1.09 -5.75
CA PRO A 199 -24.80 0.19 -5.70
C PRO A 199 -23.80 1.37 -5.59
N ASN A 200 -23.92 2.35 -6.50
CA ASN A 200 -22.94 3.44 -6.63
C ASN A 200 -22.76 4.28 -5.35
N ASN A 201 -23.82 4.47 -4.58
CA ASN A 201 -23.78 5.19 -3.30
C ASN A 201 -23.08 4.41 -2.17
N LYS A 202 -22.82 3.12 -2.37
CA LYS A 202 -22.07 2.24 -1.46
C LYS A 202 -20.64 1.95 -1.96
N LEU A 203 -20.31 2.38 -3.18
CA LEU A 203 -19.06 2.04 -3.86
C LEU A 203 -17.96 3.05 -3.53
N ASN A 204 -16.86 2.53 -2.96
CA ASN A 204 -15.63 3.25 -2.72
C ASN A 204 -14.52 2.63 -3.57
N LEU A 205 -13.96 3.40 -4.48
CA LEU A 205 -12.86 3.00 -5.36
C LEU A 205 -11.55 3.59 -4.87
N VAL A 206 -10.54 2.77 -4.67
CA VAL A 206 -9.21 3.21 -4.23
C VAL A 206 -8.19 2.81 -5.29
N ILE A 207 -7.46 3.79 -5.80
CA ILE A 207 -6.40 3.59 -6.80
C ILE A 207 -5.06 3.94 -6.17
N SER A 208 -4.21 2.92 -5.95
CA SER A 208 -2.81 3.13 -5.55
C SER A 208 -1.98 3.41 -6.79
N THR A 209 -1.54 4.65 -6.98
CA THR A 209 -0.92 5.09 -8.23
C THR A 209 0.35 5.90 -8.00
N ASN A 210 1.29 5.81 -8.94
CA ASN A 210 2.44 6.69 -9.01
C ASN A 210 2.08 8.09 -9.55
N ILE A 211 0.82 8.29 -9.96
CA ILE A 211 0.27 9.54 -10.52
C ILE A 211 1.02 10.09 -11.75
N ASN A 212 1.95 9.31 -12.32
CA ASN A 212 2.76 9.68 -13.49
C ASN A 212 2.06 9.45 -14.83
N THR A 213 0.79 9.09 -14.80
CA THR A 213 0.01 8.70 -15.98
C THR A 213 -0.06 9.82 -17.02
N LYS A 214 0.18 9.46 -18.29
CA LYS A 214 0.09 10.39 -19.41
C LYS A 214 -1.33 10.96 -19.54
N GLU A 215 -1.42 12.23 -19.91
CA GLU A 215 -2.68 13.01 -19.95
C GLU A 215 -3.84 12.29 -20.64
N LYS A 216 -3.61 11.71 -21.83
CA LYS A 216 -4.65 10.99 -22.59
C LYS A 216 -5.28 9.85 -21.80
N ILE A 217 -4.47 9.12 -21.04
CA ILE A 217 -4.95 8.00 -20.22
C ILE A 217 -5.61 8.55 -18.95
N PHE A 218 -4.98 9.53 -18.31
CA PHE A 218 -5.48 10.13 -17.08
C PHE A 218 -6.87 10.78 -17.27
N ASN A 219 -7.09 11.44 -18.42
CA ASN A 219 -8.39 12.03 -18.76
C ASN A 219 -9.51 10.99 -18.89
N ARG A 220 -9.20 9.71 -19.15
CA ARG A 220 -10.22 8.63 -19.12
C ARG A 220 -10.68 8.36 -17.69
N TYR A 221 -9.77 8.39 -16.71
CA TYR A 221 -10.14 8.29 -15.29
C TYR A 221 -10.95 9.51 -14.84
N LEU A 222 -10.55 10.72 -15.23
CA LEU A 222 -11.32 11.93 -14.91
C LEU A 222 -12.74 11.86 -15.47
N LYS A 223 -12.90 11.37 -16.70
CA LYS A 223 -14.23 11.16 -17.28
C LYS A 223 -15.05 10.18 -16.44
N GLU A 224 -14.49 9.04 -16.07
CA GLU A 224 -15.15 8.02 -15.25
C GLU A 224 -15.56 8.57 -13.86
N ILE A 225 -14.71 9.39 -13.23
CA ILE A 225 -14.98 10.08 -11.97
C ILE A 225 -16.15 11.06 -12.11
N GLN A 226 -16.24 11.76 -13.25
CA GLN A 226 -17.23 12.79 -13.51
C GLN A 226 -18.60 12.22 -13.90
N GLU A 227 -18.65 11.02 -14.46
CA GLU A 227 -19.89 10.37 -14.92
C GLU A 227 -20.82 10.02 -13.74
N ASP A 228 -20.26 9.64 -12.56
CA ASP A 228 -21.06 9.36 -11.39
C ASP A 228 -20.46 9.95 -10.10
N ARG A 229 -21.12 10.99 -9.61
CA ARG A 229 -20.71 11.72 -8.40
C ARG A 229 -21.06 11.01 -7.08
N ASN A 230 -21.84 9.94 -7.10
CA ASN A 230 -22.19 9.16 -5.91
C ASN A 230 -21.07 8.18 -5.53
N ILE A 231 -20.22 7.80 -6.48
CA ILE A 231 -19.05 6.95 -6.22
C ILE A 231 -17.98 7.78 -5.52
N LYS A 232 -17.47 7.25 -4.42
CA LYS A 232 -16.35 7.85 -3.68
C LYS A 232 -15.03 7.31 -4.24
N TRP A 233 -14.15 8.20 -4.66
CA TRP A 233 -12.83 7.86 -5.16
C TRP A 233 -11.75 8.27 -4.18
N THR A 234 -10.77 7.39 -3.97
CA THR A 234 -9.55 7.71 -3.24
C THR A 234 -8.36 7.41 -4.13
N PHE A 235 -7.48 8.37 -4.28
CA PHE A 235 -6.19 8.17 -4.94
C PHE A 235 -5.08 8.15 -3.90
N ASP A 236 -4.46 6.96 -3.70
CA ASP A 236 -3.27 6.78 -2.90
C ASP A 236 -2.06 7.08 -3.79
N CYS A 237 -1.64 8.35 -3.78
CA CYS A 237 -0.60 8.85 -4.65
C CYS A 237 0.78 8.56 -4.05
N SER A 238 1.49 7.67 -4.67
CA SER A 238 2.81 7.21 -4.23
C SER A 238 3.89 8.22 -4.56
N MET A 239 4.35 8.98 -3.55
CA MET A 239 5.38 10.02 -3.65
C MET A 239 6.34 9.89 -2.48
N ASP A 240 7.67 9.94 -2.69
CA ASP A 240 8.68 9.69 -1.63
C ASP A 240 9.65 10.84 -1.39
N GLY A 241 9.43 11.95 -2.01
CA GLY A 241 10.29 13.14 -1.91
C GLY A 241 9.71 14.28 -2.71
N ILE A 242 10.49 15.33 -2.90
CA ILE A 242 10.12 16.52 -3.64
C ILE A 242 11.03 16.67 -4.86
N LYS A 243 10.44 16.94 -6.03
CA LYS A 243 11.17 17.20 -7.28
C LYS A 243 12.20 16.11 -7.57
N GLU A 244 13.47 16.49 -7.72
CA GLU A 244 14.57 15.63 -8.09
C GLU A 244 14.78 14.45 -7.13
N HIS A 245 14.55 14.63 -5.82
CA HIS A 245 14.58 13.50 -4.89
C HIS A 245 13.48 12.48 -5.17
N CYS A 246 12.27 12.95 -5.50
CA CYS A 246 11.19 12.06 -5.89
C CYS A 246 11.55 11.32 -7.18
N GLU A 247 12.09 12.02 -8.17
CA GLU A 247 12.48 11.45 -9.46
C GLU A 247 13.64 10.45 -9.33
N ALA A 248 14.60 10.70 -8.45
CA ALA A 248 15.69 9.78 -8.17
C ALA A 248 15.19 8.50 -7.47
N VAL A 249 14.36 8.63 -6.43
CA VAL A 249 13.82 7.49 -5.66
C VAL A 249 12.78 6.72 -6.47
N ARG A 250 11.94 7.42 -7.23
CA ARG A 250 10.91 6.84 -8.11
C ARG A 250 11.30 6.99 -9.58
N THR A 251 12.45 6.44 -9.95
CA THR A 251 13.04 6.58 -11.28
C THR A 251 12.02 6.43 -12.41
N SER A 252 12.03 7.37 -13.34
CA SER A 252 11.11 7.56 -14.46
C SER A 252 9.80 8.27 -14.12
N ILE A 253 9.56 8.69 -12.88
CA ILE A 253 8.49 9.65 -12.60
C ILE A 253 8.88 11.01 -13.21
N VAL A 254 7.90 11.75 -13.72
CA VAL A 254 8.05 13.13 -14.16
C VAL A 254 7.30 14.00 -13.16
N TRP A 255 8.03 14.69 -12.30
CA TRP A 255 7.48 15.46 -11.18
C TRP A 255 6.37 16.42 -11.62
N ASP A 256 6.61 17.23 -12.65
CA ASP A 256 5.64 18.22 -13.09
C ASP A 256 4.34 17.57 -13.59
N ARG A 257 4.43 16.43 -14.27
CA ARG A 257 3.26 15.66 -14.71
C ARG A 257 2.47 15.12 -13.50
N ALA A 258 3.15 14.59 -12.51
CA ALA A 258 2.51 14.07 -11.30
C ALA A 258 1.77 15.21 -10.57
N ILE A 259 2.39 16.37 -10.42
CA ILE A 259 1.78 17.55 -9.79
C ILE A 259 0.57 18.07 -10.58
N GLU A 260 0.65 18.10 -11.93
CA GLU A 260 -0.49 18.51 -12.76
C GLU A 260 -1.66 17.51 -12.66
N ASN A 261 -1.39 16.22 -12.60
CA ASN A 261 -2.43 15.22 -12.39
C ASN A 261 -3.07 15.37 -10.99
N LEU A 262 -2.29 15.63 -9.94
CA LEU A 262 -2.82 15.95 -8.60
C LEU A 262 -3.74 17.17 -8.62
N LYS A 263 -3.36 18.25 -9.32
CA LYS A 263 -4.21 19.44 -9.45
C LYS A 263 -5.55 19.12 -10.11
N LYS A 264 -5.56 18.27 -11.16
CA LYS A 264 -6.79 17.83 -11.81
C LYS A 264 -7.70 17.05 -10.86
N LEU A 265 -7.14 16.13 -10.06
CA LEU A 265 -7.90 15.37 -9.05
C LEU A 265 -8.51 16.26 -7.96
N VAL A 266 -7.78 17.29 -7.53
CA VAL A 266 -8.27 18.25 -6.53
C VAL A 266 -9.58 18.92 -6.97
N LEU A 267 -9.81 19.07 -8.28
CA LEU A 267 -11.03 19.71 -8.82
C LEU A 267 -12.29 18.83 -8.61
N GLU A 268 -12.11 17.53 -8.47
CA GLU A 268 -13.24 16.59 -8.42
C GLU A 268 -13.82 16.46 -6.98
N PRO A 269 -15.12 16.73 -6.79
CA PRO A 269 -15.72 16.81 -5.45
C PRO A 269 -15.83 15.45 -4.74
N ASN A 270 -15.90 14.36 -5.49
CA ASN A 270 -16.01 13.00 -4.99
C ASN A 270 -14.66 12.26 -4.92
N VAL A 271 -13.54 13.01 -5.02
CA VAL A 271 -12.18 12.48 -4.93
C VAL A 271 -11.52 12.88 -3.62
N THR A 272 -10.97 11.89 -2.93
CA THR A 272 -10.03 12.05 -1.80
C THR A 272 -8.62 11.75 -2.28
N ILE A 273 -7.66 12.60 -1.95
CA ILE A 273 -6.24 12.38 -2.23
C ILE A 273 -5.54 12.02 -0.94
N ARG A 274 -4.81 10.91 -0.95
CA ARG A 274 -3.84 10.55 0.09
C ARG A 274 -2.45 10.49 -0.55
N ILE A 275 -1.45 10.99 0.15
CA ILE A 275 -0.05 10.87 -0.26
C ILE A 275 0.52 9.66 0.47
N SER A 276 1.02 8.69 -0.28
CA SER A 276 1.47 7.39 0.24
C SER A 276 2.97 7.20 0.03
N PRO A 277 3.82 7.82 0.88
CA PRO A 277 5.26 7.60 0.82
C PRO A 277 5.62 6.19 1.29
N THR A 278 6.67 5.63 0.68
CA THR A 278 7.38 4.48 1.22
C THR A 278 8.60 4.98 1.97
N THR A 279 8.52 4.98 3.30
CA THR A 279 9.62 5.41 4.16
C THR A 279 10.82 4.49 3.96
N ASN A 280 11.94 5.09 3.58
CA ASN A 280 13.20 4.40 3.30
C ASN A 280 14.38 5.29 3.69
N ILE A 281 15.60 4.76 3.70
CA ILE A 281 16.79 5.51 4.14
C ILE A 281 17.07 6.74 3.26
N TYR A 282 16.72 6.72 1.98
CA TYR A 282 16.97 7.83 1.03
C TYR A 282 16.00 9.00 1.24
N SER A 283 14.73 8.72 1.55
CA SER A 283 13.71 9.76 1.74
C SER A 283 13.72 10.37 3.16
N LEU A 284 14.41 9.74 4.10
CA LEU A 284 14.37 10.06 5.53
C LEU A 284 14.72 11.54 5.86
N PRO A 285 15.80 12.15 5.32
CA PRO A 285 16.14 13.55 5.65
C PRO A 285 15.12 14.56 5.17
N GLN A 286 14.35 14.24 4.14
CA GLN A 286 13.35 15.14 3.57
C GLN A 286 11.96 15.01 4.20
N THR A 287 11.82 14.24 5.26
CA THR A 287 10.50 13.96 5.86
C THR A 287 9.72 15.23 6.21
N PHE A 288 10.36 16.24 6.77
CA PHE A 288 9.69 17.50 7.11
C PHE A 288 9.30 18.32 5.87
N GLU A 289 10.23 18.52 4.94
CA GLU A 289 9.98 19.26 3.70
C GLU A 289 8.86 18.59 2.89
N PHE A 290 8.88 17.28 2.80
CA PHE A 290 7.88 16.49 2.11
C PHE A 290 6.48 16.69 2.73
N VAL A 291 6.35 16.51 4.03
CA VAL A 291 5.07 16.65 4.73
C VAL A 291 4.54 18.09 4.64
N SER A 292 5.41 19.07 4.84
CA SER A 292 5.02 20.49 4.77
C SER A 292 4.65 20.93 3.36
N PHE A 293 5.37 20.44 2.34
CA PHE A 293 5.07 20.73 0.94
C PHE A 293 3.68 20.23 0.55
N PHE A 294 3.37 18.95 0.74
CA PHE A 294 2.08 18.40 0.32
C PHE A 294 0.91 18.96 1.12
N TYR A 295 1.09 19.21 2.41
CA TYR A 295 0.09 19.91 3.20
C TYR A 295 -0.24 21.30 2.62
N ASN A 296 0.78 22.13 2.37
CA ASN A 296 0.60 23.47 1.87
C ASN A 296 0.07 23.47 0.43
N PHE A 297 0.59 22.59 -0.43
CA PHE A 297 0.14 22.43 -1.83
C PHE A 297 -1.35 22.08 -1.88
N LEU A 298 -1.77 21.02 -1.24
CA LEU A 298 -3.18 20.59 -1.28
C LEU A 298 -4.09 21.61 -0.61
N ARG A 299 -3.70 22.18 0.53
CA ARG A 299 -4.48 23.25 1.17
C ARG A 299 -4.70 24.45 0.26
N LYS A 300 -3.67 24.85 -0.50
CA LYS A 300 -3.74 25.94 -1.46
C LYS A 300 -4.70 25.61 -2.62
N GLU A 301 -4.55 24.42 -3.19
CA GLU A 301 -5.38 24.01 -4.33
C GLU A 301 -6.85 23.81 -3.90
N TYR A 302 -7.11 23.23 -2.75
CA TYR A 302 -8.47 23.10 -2.20
C TYR A 302 -9.14 24.46 -1.94
N LYS A 303 -8.41 25.43 -1.38
CA LYS A 303 -8.93 26.78 -1.15
C LYS A 303 -9.30 27.50 -2.46
N LYS A 304 -8.47 27.37 -3.49
CA LYS A 304 -8.76 27.95 -4.82
C LYS A 304 -10.09 27.44 -5.39
N ASN A 305 -10.40 26.17 -5.14
CA ASN A 305 -11.58 25.51 -5.68
C ASN A 305 -12.79 25.54 -4.73
N ARG A 306 -12.76 26.37 -3.65
CA ARG A 306 -13.82 26.53 -2.66
C ARG A 306 -14.31 25.20 -2.03
N LYS A 307 -13.46 24.17 -2.00
CA LYS A 307 -13.74 22.91 -1.33
C LYS A 307 -13.43 23.06 0.16
N THR A 308 -14.46 23.26 0.98
CA THR A 308 -14.29 23.60 2.40
C THR A 308 -14.18 22.40 3.33
N ASN A 309 -14.56 21.19 2.88
CA ASN A 309 -14.77 20.03 3.76
C ASN A 309 -13.74 18.91 3.56
N ILE A 310 -12.49 19.22 3.16
CA ILE A 310 -11.49 18.19 3.02
C ILE A 310 -10.72 18.06 4.32
N SER A 311 -10.90 16.92 4.95
CA SER A 311 -10.06 16.51 6.07
C SER A 311 -8.65 16.22 5.56
N LEU A 312 -7.68 17.00 6.02
CA LEU A 312 -6.26 16.69 5.83
C LEU A 312 -5.75 15.73 6.93
N SER A 313 -6.67 15.21 7.77
CA SER A 313 -6.33 14.27 8.85
C SER A 313 -5.77 12.95 8.34
N ASP A 314 -6.15 12.54 7.14
CA ASP A 314 -5.76 11.27 6.52
C ASP A 314 -4.88 11.48 5.27
N LEU A 315 -4.24 12.65 5.19
CA LEU A 315 -3.45 13.05 4.03
C LEU A 315 -2.30 12.09 3.72
N PHE A 316 -1.69 11.48 4.74
CA PHE A 316 -0.54 10.60 4.57
C PHE A 316 -0.84 9.18 5.02
N ASN A 317 -0.54 8.22 4.14
CA ASN A 317 -0.56 6.78 4.41
C ASN A 317 0.85 6.23 4.20
N ASN A 318 1.64 6.12 5.29
CA ASN A 318 3.04 5.74 5.20
C ASN A 318 3.20 4.22 5.07
N ASN A 319 3.98 3.80 4.08
CA ASN A 319 4.52 2.46 3.94
C ASN A 319 5.97 2.42 4.44
N LEU A 320 6.53 1.23 4.60
CA LEU A 320 7.90 1.00 5.03
C LEU A 320 8.61 0.09 4.02
N ALA A 321 9.78 0.50 3.55
CA ALA A 321 10.67 -0.38 2.80
C ALA A 321 11.22 -1.46 3.75
N MET A 322 11.14 -2.72 3.36
CA MET A 322 11.47 -3.86 4.21
C MET A 322 12.85 -4.45 3.90
N GLU A 323 13.36 -4.23 2.70
CA GLU A 323 14.69 -4.70 2.28
C GLU A 323 15.78 -4.08 3.17
N PRO A 324 16.69 -4.88 3.74
CA PRO A 324 17.68 -4.40 4.71
C PRO A 324 18.50 -3.21 4.23
N GLU A 325 18.88 -3.18 2.95
CA GLU A 325 19.66 -2.12 2.34
C GLU A 325 18.90 -0.82 2.08
N MET A 326 17.58 -0.82 2.30
CA MET A 326 16.68 0.34 2.09
C MET A 326 15.97 0.77 3.36
N SER A 327 15.90 -0.10 4.36
CA SER A 327 14.98 0.08 5.47
C SER A 327 15.59 0.84 6.64
N ILE A 328 14.79 1.74 7.22
CA ILE A 328 15.14 2.46 8.45
C ILE A 328 15.28 1.55 9.69
N LEU A 329 14.88 0.29 9.59
CA LEU A 329 15.04 -0.69 10.68
C LEU A 329 16.50 -0.99 11.00
N TYR A 330 17.40 -0.86 10.01
CA TYR A 330 18.78 -1.33 10.06
C TYR A 330 19.82 -0.22 10.18
N ILE A 331 19.40 1.03 10.41
CA ILE A 331 20.30 2.19 10.55
C ILE A 331 20.43 2.65 12.01
N PRO A 332 21.47 3.43 12.38
CA PRO A 332 21.63 3.92 13.75
C PRO A 332 20.43 4.69 14.29
N LYS A 333 20.13 4.51 15.57
CA LYS A 333 18.92 5.01 16.25
C LYS A 333 18.76 6.54 16.20
N HIS A 334 19.85 7.30 16.17
CA HIS A 334 19.81 8.76 16.19
C HIS A 334 19.21 9.36 14.92
N TYR A 335 19.21 8.62 13.79
CA TYR A 335 18.51 9.04 12.57
C TYR A 335 17.00 9.17 12.76
N ALA A 336 16.44 8.64 13.84
CA ALA A 336 15.05 8.85 14.23
C ALA A 336 14.69 10.35 14.42
N SER A 337 15.66 11.21 14.68
CA SER A 337 15.46 12.67 14.83
C SER A 337 14.92 13.36 13.58
N TYR A 338 15.14 12.79 12.40
CA TYR A 338 14.58 13.32 11.13
C TYR A 338 13.04 13.40 11.12
N PHE A 339 12.37 12.63 11.97
CA PHE A 339 10.90 12.69 12.10
C PHE A 339 10.39 13.83 12.99
N ASP A 340 11.23 14.43 13.84
CA ASP A 340 10.77 15.32 14.92
C ASP A 340 10.05 16.57 14.42
N ASP A 341 10.61 17.25 13.44
CA ASP A 341 10.02 18.47 12.89
C ASP A 341 8.72 18.18 12.14
N ALA A 342 8.67 17.07 11.38
CA ALA A 342 7.47 16.63 10.71
C ALA A 342 6.35 16.27 11.69
N ILE A 343 6.66 15.56 12.79
CA ILE A 343 5.71 15.23 13.85
C ILE A 343 5.17 16.51 14.50
N ARG A 344 6.07 17.46 14.86
CA ARG A 344 5.71 18.75 15.44
C ARG A 344 4.79 19.54 14.52
N PHE A 345 5.13 19.62 13.25
CA PHE A 345 4.32 20.28 12.24
C PHE A 345 2.93 19.64 12.11
N CYS A 346 2.84 18.32 12.00
CA CYS A 346 1.57 17.61 11.92
C CYS A 346 0.68 17.91 13.13
N LYS A 347 1.23 17.86 14.34
CA LYS A 347 0.50 18.20 15.57
C LYS A 347 -0.01 19.65 15.58
N GLN A 348 0.82 20.61 15.18
CA GLN A 348 0.43 22.03 15.08
C GLN A 348 -0.66 22.29 14.05
N LYS A 349 -0.73 21.48 12.99
CA LYS A 349 -1.74 21.58 11.93
C LYS A 349 -2.99 20.73 12.17
N GLY A 350 -3.08 20.03 13.30
CA GLY A 350 -4.21 19.16 13.63
C GLY A 350 -4.26 17.85 12.81
N MET A 351 -3.15 17.48 12.18
CA MET A 351 -3.01 16.23 11.41
C MET A 351 -2.65 15.07 12.35
N HIS A 352 -3.63 14.58 13.13
CA HIS A 352 -3.39 13.59 14.19
C HIS A 352 -2.97 12.23 13.64
N ASN A 353 -3.60 11.72 12.58
CA ASN A 353 -3.25 10.44 11.97
C ASN A 353 -1.86 10.45 11.34
N PRO A 354 -1.49 11.43 10.48
CA PRO A 354 -0.12 11.58 10.02
C PRO A 354 0.91 11.66 11.14
N ALA A 355 0.64 12.43 12.19
CA ALA A 355 1.55 12.50 13.36
C ALA A 355 1.75 11.13 14.02
N LYS A 356 0.67 10.35 14.19
CA LYS A 356 0.72 8.99 14.75
C LYS A 356 1.53 8.04 13.87
N HIS A 357 1.35 8.10 12.55
CA HIS A 357 2.16 7.32 11.60
C HIS A 357 3.64 7.65 11.68
N LEU A 358 3.99 8.95 11.70
CA LEU A 358 5.39 9.38 11.81
C LEU A 358 6.02 8.99 13.17
N ILE A 359 5.27 9.04 14.27
CA ILE A 359 5.72 8.54 15.57
C ILE A 359 6.02 7.05 15.51
N ASN A 360 5.15 6.28 14.84
CA ASN A 360 5.38 4.85 14.63
C ASN A 360 6.64 4.60 13.80
N MET A 361 6.81 5.27 12.66
CA MET A 361 8.03 5.15 11.84
C MET A 361 9.28 5.52 12.64
N LYS A 362 9.23 6.61 13.40
CA LYS A 362 10.32 7.03 14.30
C LYS A 362 10.73 5.92 15.29
N SER A 363 9.74 5.21 15.85
CA SER A 363 10.00 4.14 16.83
C SER A 363 10.67 2.91 16.22
N LEU A 364 10.49 2.70 14.91
CA LEU A 364 11.05 1.57 14.17
C LEU A 364 12.53 1.77 13.80
N VAL A 365 13.05 3.00 13.76
CA VAL A 365 14.44 3.27 13.40
C VAL A 365 15.40 2.49 14.29
N GLY A 366 16.28 1.72 13.68
CA GLY A 366 17.34 0.97 14.35
C GLY A 366 16.88 -0.24 15.17
N THR A 367 15.63 -0.69 15.01
CA THR A 367 15.12 -1.85 15.78
C THR A 367 15.73 -3.19 15.37
N LYS A 368 16.41 -3.25 14.20
CA LYS A 368 17.09 -4.43 13.67
C LYS A 368 18.55 -4.13 13.29
N ILE A 369 19.18 -3.19 13.97
CA ILE A 369 20.55 -2.73 13.65
C ILE A 369 21.58 -3.88 13.71
N ASP A 370 21.39 -4.86 14.61
CA ASP A 370 22.28 -6.03 14.74
C ASP A 370 22.33 -6.90 13.45
N HIS A 371 21.36 -6.72 12.56
CA HIS A 371 21.27 -7.40 11.26
C HIS A 371 21.60 -6.48 10.09
N ALA A 372 22.19 -5.30 10.35
CA ALA A 372 22.54 -4.35 9.30
C ALA A 372 23.69 -4.88 8.44
N GLU A 373 23.59 -4.64 7.13
CA GLU A 373 24.57 -5.03 6.13
C GLU A 373 25.12 -3.78 5.41
N PRO A 374 26.14 -3.08 5.99
CA PRO A 374 26.66 -1.83 5.43
C PRO A 374 27.18 -1.97 4.00
N ASP A 375 27.79 -3.12 3.67
CA ASP A 375 28.26 -3.38 2.30
C ASP A 375 27.12 -3.50 1.30
N ALA A 376 25.98 -4.10 1.67
CA ALA A 376 24.80 -4.19 0.83
C ALA A 376 24.20 -2.79 0.58
N ILE A 377 24.12 -1.94 1.62
CA ILE A 377 23.68 -0.53 1.48
C ILE A 377 24.60 0.20 0.50
N LYS A 378 25.93 0.09 0.66
CA LYS A 378 26.93 0.73 -0.21
C LYS A 378 26.86 0.22 -1.64
N GLN A 379 26.72 -1.09 -1.84
CA GLN A 379 26.59 -1.69 -3.18
C GLN A 379 25.33 -1.20 -3.88
N LYS A 380 24.19 -1.15 -3.17
CA LYS A 380 22.94 -0.67 -3.71
C LYS A 380 22.99 0.81 -4.06
N PHE A 381 23.58 1.65 -3.22
CA PHE A 381 23.81 3.06 -3.49
C PHE A 381 24.66 3.28 -4.75
N ASN A 382 25.79 2.57 -4.86
CA ASN A 382 26.67 2.64 -6.03
C ASN A 382 25.97 2.15 -7.31
N TYR A 383 25.13 1.11 -7.21
CA TYR A 383 24.33 0.65 -8.34
C TYR A 383 23.42 1.77 -8.86
N PHE A 384 22.68 2.45 -7.97
CA PHE A 384 21.82 3.55 -8.40
C PHE A 384 22.60 4.73 -8.94
N LYS A 385 23.67 5.12 -8.30
CA LYS A 385 24.60 6.17 -8.79
C LYS A 385 25.09 5.90 -10.22
N LEU A 386 25.42 4.64 -10.52
CA LEU A 386 25.84 4.23 -11.86
C LEU A 386 24.68 4.19 -12.86
N LYS A 387 23.54 3.62 -12.48
CA LYS A 387 22.38 3.38 -13.38
C LYS A 387 21.49 4.59 -13.58
N ARG A 388 21.59 5.59 -12.71
CA ARG A 388 20.81 6.83 -12.72
C ARG A 388 21.77 8.02 -12.64
N SER A 389 22.73 8.04 -13.54
CA SER A 389 23.81 9.03 -13.60
C SER A 389 23.33 10.46 -13.95
N GLU A 390 22.09 10.60 -14.36
CA GLU A 390 21.41 11.89 -14.54
C GLU A 390 21.21 12.66 -13.24
N TYR A 391 21.30 11.98 -12.07
CA TYR A 391 21.18 12.58 -10.74
C TYR A 391 22.53 12.62 -10.02
N ASN A 392 22.81 13.71 -9.30
CA ASN A 392 23.95 13.76 -8.40
C ASN A 392 23.63 13.07 -7.05
N TRP A 393 23.81 11.76 -6.99
CA TRP A 393 23.46 10.93 -5.83
C TRP A 393 24.21 11.31 -4.55
N ASP A 394 25.47 11.76 -4.66
CA ASP A 394 26.25 12.19 -3.49
C ASP A 394 25.72 13.49 -2.89
N GLU A 395 25.15 14.37 -3.72
CA GLU A 395 24.53 15.61 -3.27
C GLU A 395 23.10 15.39 -2.75
N LEU A 396 22.32 14.57 -3.43
CA LEU A 396 20.95 14.26 -3.05
C LEU A 396 20.89 13.43 -1.74
N PHE A 397 21.82 12.50 -1.55
CA PHE A 397 21.78 11.52 -0.46
C PHE A 397 23.13 11.45 0.33
N PRO A 398 23.68 12.57 0.81
CA PRO A 398 25.00 12.60 1.46
C PRO A 398 25.04 11.78 2.77
N HIS A 399 23.90 11.60 3.41
CA HIS A 399 23.78 10.84 4.66
C HIS A 399 23.97 9.33 4.49
N ILE A 400 23.84 8.78 3.29
CA ILE A 400 24.01 7.32 3.04
C ILE A 400 25.44 6.89 3.36
N GLN A 401 26.46 7.68 2.97
CA GLN A 401 27.86 7.36 3.29
C GLN A 401 28.09 7.41 4.81
N ASN A 402 27.45 8.35 5.53
CA ASN A 402 27.56 8.43 6.98
C ASN A 402 26.95 7.18 7.65
N ILE A 403 25.76 6.74 7.20
CA ILE A 403 25.12 5.51 7.67
C ILE A 403 26.08 4.31 7.50
N VAL A 404 26.69 4.14 6.32
CA VAL A 404 27.60 3.04 6.03
C VAL A 404 28.83 3.08 6.94
N ASN A 405 29.43 4.25 7.13
CA ASN A 405 30.61 4.40 8.00
C ASN A 405 30.28 4.06 9.46
N GLU A 406 29.20 4.63 10.00
CA GLU A 406 28.76 4.37 11.38
C GLU A 406 28.42 2.89 11.62
N LEU A 407 27.80 2.22 10.66
CA LEU A 407 27.50 0.79 10.76
C LEU A 407 28.76 -0.09 10.74
N ASN A 408 29.82 0.33 10.01
CA ASN A 408 31.11 -0.35 10.03
C ASN A 408 31.83 -0.18 11.36
N ASP A 409 31.70 0.99 12.01
CA ASP A 409 32.28 1.26 13.32
C ASP A 409 31.60 0.49 14.46
N LEU A 410 30.36 0.02 14.24
CA LEU A 410 29.59 -0.80 15.20
C LEU A 410 29.92 -2.31 15.12
N LYS A 411 30.54 -2.78 14.04
CA LYS A 411 30.99 -4.17 13.85
C LYS A 411 32.37 -4.41 14.40
#